data_035d029857fac95a57b2901865775cdd
#
_entry.id   035d029857fac95a57b2901865775cdd
#
_cell.length_a   1.000
_cell.length_b   1.000
_cell.length_c   1.000
_cell.angle_alpha   90.00
_cell.angle_beta   90.00
_cell.angle_gamma   90.00
#
_symmetry.space_group_name_H-M   'P 1'
#
loop_
_entity.id
_entity.type
_entity.pdbx_description
1 polymer ?
#
loop_
_entity_poly.entity_id
_entity_poly.type
_entity_poly.pdbx_seq_one_letter_code
_entity_poly.pdbx_strand_id
1 'polypeptide(L)'
;MKKFLVLYKASTEAFQQMMKSSTPEQQKAGMEAWMKWSKEAASSIVDMGAPLGKSVRVAKGGAASPVVNDLGGYSIMQAESKEALAATMKAHPHFMMPESSIEIVELMPLPGM
;
A
#
# COMPACT_ATOMS: atom_id res chain seq x y z
N MET A 1 15.83 8.36 11.45
CA MET A 1 14.39 8.27 11.13
C MET A 1 13.92 6.83 11.31
N LYS A 2 12.67 6.68 11.67
CA LYS A 2 12.05 5.35 11.81
C LYS A 2 11.55 4.86 10.47
N LYS A 3 11.49 3.54 10.31
CA LYS A 3 10.96 2.90 9.09
C LYS A 3 9.58 2.31 9.35
N PHE A 4 8.74 2.36 8.33
CA PHE A 4 7.34 1.94 8.42
C PHE A 4 6.96 1.11 7.21
N LEU A 5 6.15 0.08 7.46
CA LEU A 5 5.46 -0.65 6.40
C LEU A 5 4.15 0.08 6.12
N VAL A 6 3.98 0.53 4.89
CA VAL A 6 2.77 1.22 4.46
C VAL A 6 1.93 0.25 3.65
N LEU A 7 0.71 0.01 4.09
CA LEU A 7 -0.20 -0.92 3.45
C LEU A 7 -1.35 -0.15 2.79
N TYR A 8 -1.49 -0.33 1.49
CA TYR A 8 -2.57 0.27 0.70
C TYR A 8 -3.72 -0.72 0.66
N LYS A 9 -4.83 -0.37 1.29
CA LYS A 9 -5.95 -1.29 1.52
C LYS A 9 -7.19 -0.85 0.76
N ALA A 10 -7.84 -1.81 0.13
CA ALA A 10 -9.14 -1.62 -0.51
C ALA A 10 -9.78 -2.98 -0.66
N SER A 11 -11.11 -3.05 -0.65
CA SER A 11 -11.77 -4.33 -0.84
C SER A 11 -11.45 -4.89 -2.22
N THR A 12 -11.32 -6.22 -2.32
CA THR A 12 -11.07 -6.89 -3.59
C THR A 12 -12.15 -6.54 -4.61
N GLU A 13 -13.40 -6.46 -4.16
CA GLU A 13 -14.53 -6.10 -5.00
C GLU A 13 -14.40 -4.69 -5.57
N ALA A 14 -14.06 -3.71 -4.71
CA ALA A 14 -13.87 -2.32 -5.14
C ALA A 14 -12.74 -2.22 -6.16
N PHE A 15 -11.65 -2.94 -5.93
CA PHE A 15 -10.51 -2.96 -6.84
C PHE A 15 -10.91 -3.55 -8.20
N GLN A 16 -11.62 -4.68 -8.19
CA GLN A 16 -12.08 -5.32 -9.43
C GLN A 16 -13.02 -4.43 -10.22
N GLN A 17 -13.95 -3.76 -9.53
CA GLN A 17 -14.88 -2.83 -10.18
C GLN A 17 -14.13 -1.66 -10.80
N MET A 18 -13.17 -1.10 -10.10
CA MET A 18 -12.36 0.00 -10.63
C MET A 18 -11.60 -0.43 -11.89
N MET A 19 -11.02 -1.64 -11.87
CA MET A 19 -10.30 -2.16 -13.04
C MET A 19 -11.21 -2.35 -14.25
N LYS A 20 -12.45 -2.81 -14.02
CA LYS A 20 -13.43 -3.03 -15.10
C LYS A 20 -13.98 -1.74 -15.66
N SER A 21 -14.18 -0.73 -14.82
CA SER A 21 -14.83 0.53 -15.21
C SER A 21 -13.86 1.61 -15.65
N SER A 22 -12.55 1.41 -15.46
CA SER A 22 -11.55 2.41 -15.83
C SER A 22 -11.29 2.43 -17.32
N THR A 23 -11.27 3.63 -17.89
CA THR A 23 -10.82 3.82 -19.26
C THR A 23 -9.29 3.81 -19.31
N PRO A 24 -8.68 3.60 -20.51
CA PRO A 24 -7.22 3.73 -20.63
C PRO A 24 -6.70 5.10 -20.19
N GLU A 25 -7.44 6.17 -20.43
CA GLU A 25 -7.06 7.50 -19.97
C GLU A 25 -7.07 7.61 -18.45
N GLN A 26 -8.07 7.01 -17.79
CA GLN A 26 -8.15 7.00 -16.33
C GLN A 26 -7.00 6.21 -15.72
N GLN A 27 -6.64 5.06 -16.31
CA GLN A 27 -5.52 4.25 -15.87
C GLN A 27 -4.20 4.99 -15.99
N LYS A 28 -4.01 5.70 -17.10
CA LYS A 28 -2.82 6.52 -17.32
C LYS A 28 -2.75 7.67 -16.33
N ALA A 29 -3.86 8.35 -16.08
CA ALA A 29 -3.92 9.44 -15.10
C ALA A 29 -3.59 8.96 -13.70
N GLY A 30 -4.07 7.76 -13.31
CA GLY A 30 -3.76 7.15 -12.03
C GLY A 30 -2.28 6.84 -11.90
N MET A 31 -1.67 6.28 -12.93
CA MET A 31 -0.24 5.98 -12.94
C MET A 31 0.60 7.24 -12.85
N GLU A 32 0.21 8.29 -13.58
CA GLU A 32 0.90 9.58 -13.52
C GLU A 32 0.81 10.20 -12.13
N ALA A 33 -0.34 10.08 -11.46
CA ALA A 33 -0.53 10.58 -10.10
C ALA A 33 0.40 9.84 -9.12
N TRP A 34 0.54 8.52 -9.24
CA TRP A 34 1.47 7.73 -8.42
C TRP A 34 2.92 8.14 -8.67
N MET A 35 3.29 8.34 -9.93
CA MET A 35 4.64 8.77 -10.29
C MET A 35 4.94 10.15 -9.72
N LYS A 36 3.99 11.07 -9.81
CA LYS A 36 4.14 12.41 -9.25
C LYS A 36 4.32 12.34 -7.74
N TRP A 37 3.45 11.56 -7.06
CA TRP A 37 3.55 11.39 -5.62
C TRP A 37 4.91 10.80 -5.23
N SER A 38 5.39 9.79 -5.96
CA SER A 38 6.68 9.15 -5.66
C SER A 38 7.86 10.09 -5.79
N LYS A 39 7.80 11.03 -6.73
CA LYS A 39 8.84 12.05 -6.87
C LYS A 39 8.80 13.04 -5.72
N GLU A 40 7.63 13.48 -5.32
CA GLU A 40 7.45 14.42 -4.21
C GLU A 40 7.87 13.80 -2.89
N ALA A 41 7.62 12.52 -2.70
CA ALA A 41 7.91 11.79 -1.47
C ALA A 41 9.25 11.04 -1.51
N ALA A 42 10.08 11.24 -2.51
CA ALA A 42 11.26 10.43 -2.76
C ALA A 42 12.18 10.30 -1.54
N SER A 43 12.36 11.37 -0.76
CA SER A 43 13.22 11.34 0.42
C SER A 43 12.66 10.47 1.54
N SER A 44 11.37 10.18 1.53
CA SER A 44 10.70 9.35 2.53
C SER A 44 10.53 7.90 2.07
N ILE A 45 10.78 7.59 0.80
CA ILE A 45 10.57 6.24 0.26
C ILE A 45 11.87 5.45 0.38
N VAL A 46 11.83 4.35 1.13
CA VAL A 46 12.94 3.39 1.22
C VAL A 46 12.80 2.35 0.13
N ASP A 47 11.57 1.85 -0.07
CA ASP A 47 11.24 0.87 -1.11
C ASP A 47 9.83 1.18 -1.60
N MET A 48 9.69 1.39 -2.90
CA MET A 48 8.38 1.65 -3.51
C MET A 48 7.41 0.50 -3.31
N GLY A 49 7.93 -0.72 -3.11
CA GLY A 49 7.09 -1.90 -2.98
C GLY A 49 6.49 -2.32 -4.31
N ALA A 50 5.34 -2.96 -4.23
CA ALA A 50 4.66 -3.51 -5.41
C ALA A 50 3.18 -3.69 -5.12
N PRO A 51 2.34 -3.79 -6.18
CA PRO A 51 0.97 -4.26 -6.01
C PRO A 51 0.99 -5.69 -5.47
N LEU A 52 0.00 -6.01 -4.65
CA LEU A 52 -0.13 -7.33 -4.04
C LEU A 52 -1.26 -8.10 -4.73
N GLY A 53 -1.00 -9.37 -5.00
CA GLY A 53 -1.94 -10.24 -5.70
C GLY A 53 -2.61 -11.24 -4.78
N LYS A 54 -2.92 -12.41 -5.34
CA LYS A 54 -3.62 -13.47 -4.62
C LYS A 54 -2.79 -13.97 -3.44
N SER A 55 -3.49 -14.39 -2.40
CA SER A 55 -2.88 -14.80 -1.14
C SER A 55 -3.24 -16.24 -0.78
N VAL A 56 -2.37 -16.86 0.00
CA VAL A 56 -2.61 -18.17 0.59
C VAL A 56 -2.26 -18.06 2.07
N ARG A 57 -3.07 -18.72 2.91
CA ARG A 57 -2.81 -18.82 4.35
C ARG A 57 -2.24 -20.18 4.67
N VAL A 58 -1.16 -20.21 5.41
CA VAL A 58 -0.59 -21.44 5.93
C VAL A 58 -0.94 -21.52 7.41
N ALA A 59 -1.72 -22.53 7.79
CA ALA A 59 -2.11 -22.73 9.18
C ALA A 59 -1.00 -23.44 9.95
N LYS A 60 -1.04 -23.34 11.27
CA LYS A 60 -0.16 -24.13 12.13
C LYS A 60 -0.40 -25.61 11.82
N GLY A 61 0.66 -26.36 11.55
CA GLY A 61 0.56 -27.74 11.09
C GLY A 61 0.80 -27.89 9.60
N GLY A 62 0.90 -26.79 8.85
CA GLY A 62 1.33 -26.78 7.46
C GLY A 62 0.23 -26.76 6.41
N ALA A 63 -1.05 -26.83 6.79
CA ALA A 63 -2.14 -26.77 5.83
C ALA A 63 -2.21 -25.38 5.18
N ALA A 64 -2.23 -25.33 3.85
CA ALA A 64 -2.33 -24.10 3.10
C ALA A 64 -3.70 -23.99 2.45
N SER A 65 -4.28 -22.77 2.46
CA SER A 65 -5.58 -22.53 1.84
C SER A 65 -5.61 -21.13 1.23
N PRO A 66 -6.37 -20.92 0.15
CA PRO A 66 -6.56 -19.59 -0.38
C PRO A 66 -7.21 -18.68 0.66
N VAL A 67 -6.81 -17.40 0.66
CA VAL A 67 -7.40 -16.40 1.54
C VAL A 67 -7.57 -15.11 0.74
N VAL A 68 -8.66 -14.41 1.01
CA VAL A 68 -8.90 -13.08 0.43
C VAL A 68 -8.69 -12.06 1.54
N ASN A 69 -7.88 -11.05 1.26
CA ASN A 69 -7.67 -9.93 2.16
C ASN A 69 -7.83 -8.62 1.37
N ASP A 70 -7.75 -7.50 2.07
CA ASP A 70 -7.94 -6.19 1.46
C ASP A 70 -6.62 -5.48 1.16
N LEU A 71 -5.51 -6.20 1.11
CA LEU A 71 -4.20 -5.64 0.82
C LEU A 71 -4.02 -5.50 -0.68
N GLY A 72 -3.92 -4.25 -1.16
CA GLY A 72 -3.73 -3.96 -2.58
C GLY A 72 -2.30 -3.64 -2.96
N GLY A 73 -1.45 -3.30 -1.99
CA GLY A 73 -0.06 -2.97 -2.25
C GLY A 73 0.66 -2.61 -0.98
N TYR A 74 1.96 -2.37 -1.10
CA TYR A 74 2.77 -1.94 0.03
C TYR A 74 3.91 -1.03 -0.43
N SER A 75 4.44 -0.27 0.52
CA SER A 75 5.70 0.46 0.38
C SER A 75 6.42 0.43 1.72
N ILE A 76 7.73 0.65 1.71
CA ILE A 76 8.50 0.88 2.92
C ILE A 76 8.96 2.32 2.91
N MET A 77 8.63 3.07 3.96
CA MET A 77 8.92 4.49 4.04
C MET A 77 9.60 4.83 5.35
N GLN A 78 10.19 6.01 5.43
CA GLN A 78 10.85 6.50 6.63
C GLN A 78 10.34 7.89 6.98
N ALA A 79 10.26 8.18 8.27
CA ALA A 79 9.84 9.47 8.80
C ALA A 79 10.26 9.58 10.27
N GLU A 80 10.17 10.79 10.82
CA GLU A 80 10.44 11.01 12.24
C GLU A 80 9.46 10.27 13.15
N SER A 81 8.20 10.17 12.70
CA SER A 81 7.13 9.49 13.45
C SER A 81 6.06 9.00 12.48
N LYS A 82 5.23 8.06 12.94
CA LYS A 82 4.09 7.61 12.14
C LYS A 82 3.07 8.74 11.93
N GLU A 83 2.94 9.64 12.88
CA GLU A 83 2.06 10.81 12.76
C GLU A 83 2.54 11.76 11.65
N ALA A 84 3.85 11.98 11.57
CA ALA A 84 4.44 12.80 10.52
C ALA A 84 4.22 12.14 9.14
N LEU A 85 4.41 10.82 9.06
CA LEU A 85 4.18 10.10 7.81
C LEU A 85 2.70 10.13 7.42
N ALA A 86 1.79 9.93 8.38
CA ALA A 86 0.35 9.98 8.13
C ALA A 86 -0.06 11.33 7.54
N ALA A 87 0.53 12.41 8.01
CA ALA A 87 0.23 13.74 7.49
C ALA A 87 0.56 13.88 6.02
N THR A 88 1.62 13.21 5.53
CA THR A 88 2.01 13.26 4.13
C THR A 88 1.14 12.36 3.24
N MET A 89 0.35 11.47 3.83
CA MET A 89 -0.47 10.51 3.10
C MET A 89 -1.87 11.01 2.78
N LYS A 90 -2.27 12.17 3.31
CA LYS A 90 -3.67 12.65 3.19
C LYS A 90 -4.14 12.82 1.75
N ALA A 91 -3.25 13.18 0.85
CA ALA A 91 -3.57 13.40 -0.56
C ALA A 91 -3.00 12.31 -1.46
N HIS A 92 -2.72 11.12 -0.92
CA HIS A 92 -2.13 10.04 -1.68
C HIS A 92 -3.08 9.58 -2.81
N PRO A 93 -2.54 9.26 -4.01
CA PRO A 93 -3.37 8.81 -5.13
C PRO A 93 -4.20 7.55 -4.85
N HIS A 94 -3.80 6.72 -3.89
CA HIS A 94 -4.58 5.54 -3.49
C HIS A 94 -6.02 5.91 -3.08
N PHE A 95 -6.21 7.10 -2.53
CA PHE A 95 -7.55 7.55 -2.11
C PHE A 95 -8.48 7.91 -3.27
N MET A 96 -8.00 7.86 -4.50
CA MET A 96 -8.87 7.92 -5.68
C MET A 96 -9.78 6.69 -5.78
N MET A 97 -9.39 5.59 -5.14
CA MET A 97 -10.20 4.37 -5.09
C MET A 97 -11.24 4.48 -3.98
N PRO A 98 -12.53 4.17 -4.26
CA PRO A 98 -13.58 4.18 -3.22
C PRO A 98 -13.26 3.19 -2.10
N GLU A 99 -13.66 3.55 -0.88
CA GLU A 99 -13.51 2.69 0.30
C GLU A 99 -12.07 2.25 0.55
N SER A 100 -11.12 3.09 0.15
CA SER A 100 -9.70 2.82 0.36
C SER A 100 -9.21 3.37 1.69
N SER A 101 -8.14 2.76 2.19
CA SER A 101 -7.45 3.24 3.38
C SER A 101 -5.95 2.95 3.26
N ILE A 102 -5.17 3.61 4.09
CA ILE A 102 -3.74 3.36 4.20
C ILE A 102 -3.43 3.09 5.66
N GLU A 103 -2.74 1.98 5.94
CA GLU A 103 -2.26 1.66 7.28
C GLU A 103 -0.75 1.82 7.34
N ILE A 104 -0.27 2.42 8.40
CA ILE A 104 1.15 2.65 8.62
C ILE A 104 1.55 1.84 9.84
N VAL A 105 2.46 0.87 9.64
CA VAL A 105 2.88 -0.06 10.69
C VAL A 105 4.37 0.13 10.94
N GLU A 106 4.74 0.40 12.19
CA GLU A 106 6.14 0.60 12.54
C GLU A 106 6.92 -0.71 12.40
N LEU A 107 8.07 -0.64 11.73
CA LEU A 107 8.98 -1.79 11.67
C LEU A 107 9.83 -1.81 12.91
N MET A 108 9.69 -2.88 13.69
CA MET A 108 10.41 -3.04 14.94
C MET A 108 11.71 -3.84 14.71
N PRO A 109 12.82 -3.43 15.32
CA PRO A 109 14.03 -4.24 15.23
C PRO A 109 13.85 -5.57 16.00
N LEU A 110 14.41 -6.63 15.43
CA LEU A 110 14.43 -7.91 16.14
C LEU A 110 15.53 -7.88 17.20
N PRO A 111 15.26 -8.44 18.41
CA PRO A 111 16.30 -8.53 19.44
C PRO A 111 17.52 -9.29 18.92
N GLY A 112 18.71 -8.74 19.12
CA GLY A 112 19.96 -9.36 18.71
C GLY A 112 20.30 -9.23 17.22
N MET A 113 19.57 -8.46 16.48
CA MET A 113 19.82 -8.23 15.04
C MET A 113 20.07 -6.78 14.75
#